data_9aec0c5e32fb2f471ff8a4979325feb4
#
_entry.id   9aec0c5e32fb2f471ff8a4979325feb4
#
_cell.length_a   1.000
_cell.length_b   1.000
_cell.length_c   1.000
_cell.angle_alpha   90.00
_cell.angle_beta   90.00
_cell.angle_gamma   90.00
#
_symmetry.space_group_name_H-M   'P 1'
#
loop_
_entity.id
_entity.type
_entity.pdbx_description
1 polymer ?
#
loop_
_entity_poly.entity_id
_entity_poly.type
_entity_poly.pdbx_seq_one_letter_code
_entity_poly.pdbx_strand_id
1 'polypeptide(L)'
;MKITSLGISLLAGAYFLTSCTTQKNATEQKVMEVKKEENHAHAQQHDHGIALDLMDTSVRPQDDFYNYVNGGWMKTAVIPADKSTWGSFQELREKTDENSLKILKNILSENYQKGTEGQQIQDLYATYMDMDKRNADGIKPIEKDLEEINSIRNLKDLQNYLIGAVRTGDNPLYGWSVYTDLKNSKMNAVYLGGPRLGLGKDYYQKENEANTKTIAEYKKYVASLLQILGYKNADATAQKIVDFEKSLAKTILTNEEGRDANKRYNPKTTAELSKLVKNVNLANYLKEAGVNTDRVILSELKYYENLDKFINSNNIALIKDYLKLRLLSGSASSLDQRLDKINFDFYSKYLQGQKEQRAMDKRALS
;
A
#
# COMPACT_ATOMS: atom_id res chain seq x y z
N MET A 1 5.83 -54.09 -0.62
CA MET A 1 6.87 -55.04 -1.05
C MET A 1 8.01 -54.21 -1.63
N LYS A 2 9.16 -54.22 -0.90
CA LYS A 2 10.58 -53.91 -1.28
C LYS A 2 10.82 -52.64 -2.13
N ILE A 3 11.30 -51.49 -1.59
CA ILE A 3 12.69 -51.12 -1.16
C ILE A 3 13.80 -51.63 -2.10
N THR A 4 14.49 -50.66 -2.73
CA THR A 4 15.95 -50.57 -2.96
C THR A 4 16.26 -49.14 -3.42
N SER A 5 16.90 -48.46 -2.70
CA SER A 5 18.16 -47.79 -2.34
C SER A 5 19.36 -48.20 -3.21
N LEU A 6 20.23 -47.21 -3.43
CA LEU A 6 21.66 -47.08 -3.76
C LEU A 6 21.83 -46.11 -4.92
N GLY A 7 22.79 -45.21 -4.94
CA GLY A 7 23.99 -45.04 -4.14
C GLY A 7 24.70 -43.76 -4.56
N ILE A 8 25.40 -43.24 -3.61
CA ILE A 8 26.33 -42.09 -3.68
C ILE A 8 27.57 -42.49 -4.49
N SER A 9 28.04 -41.61 -5.34
CA SER A 9 29.46 -41.60 -5.72
C SER A 9 29.98 -40.18 -5.88
N LEU A 10 30.74 -39.77 -4.89
CA LEU A 10 31.74 -38.68 -5.00
C LEU A 10 32.81 -39.07 -5.99
N LEU A 11 33.22 -38.15 -6.84
CA LEU A 11 34.58 -38.11 -7.37
C LEU A 11 35.02 -36.65 -7.54
N ALA A 12 36.04 -36.35 -6.76
CA ALA A 12 36.81 -35.13 -6.81
C ALA A 12 37.84 -35.20 -7.95
N GLY A 13 38.19 -34.06 -8.51
CA GLY A 13 39.53 -33.92 -9.04
C GLY A 13 39.71 -33.18 -10.36
N ALA A 14 40.46 -32.15 -10.23
CA ALA A 14 41.48 -31.63 -11.10
C ALA A 14 41.18 -30.39 -11.94
N TYR A 15 41.84 -29.34 -11.51
CA TYR A 15 42.20 -28.12 -12.24
C TYR A 15 42.83 -28.42 -13.57
N PHE A 16 42.38 -27.80 -14.64
CA PHE A 16 43.23 -27.43 -15.75
C PHE A 16 42.95 -26.00 -16.19
N LEU A 17 43.89 -25.13 -15.90
CA LEU A 17 44.06 -23.86 -16.57
C LEU A 17 44.54 -24.13 -18.01
N THR A 18 43.76 -23.71 -18.98
CA THR A 18 44.29 -23.48 -20.33
C THR A 18 43.75 -22.13 -20.83
N SER A 19 44.73 -21.33 -21.12
CA SER A 19 44.77 -20.00 -21.69
C SER A 19 44.05 -19.90 -23.03
N CYS A 20 43.45 -18.72 -23.19
CA CYS A 20 42.95 -18.04 -24.36
C CYS A 20 43.39 -18.56 -25.72
N THR A 21 42.40 -18.74 -26.58
CA THR A 21 42.51 -18.29 -27.98
C THR A 21 41.21 -17.63 -28.38
N THR A 22 41.34 -16.38 -28.72
CA THR A 22 40.35 -15.47 -29.25
C THR A 22 39.80 -16.00 -30.56
N GLN A 23 38.57 -16.43 -30.58
CA GLN A 23 37.80 -16.55 -31.81
C GLN A 23 36.69 -15.53 -31.79
N LYS A 24 36.92 -14.45 -32.53
CA LYS A 24 35.96 -13.42 -32.86
C LYS A 24 34.81 -14.05 -33.65
N ASN A 25 33.73 -14.37 -33.02
CA ASN A 25 32.46 -14.43 -33.71
C ASN A 25 31.81 -13.07 -33.53
N ALA A 26 31.84 -12.28 -34.57
CA ALA A 26 31.10 -11.07 -34.73
C ALA A 26 29.61 -11.43 -34.80
N THR A 27 28.99 -11.58 -33.66
CA THR A 27 27.55 -11.37 -33.54
C THR A 27 27.38 -9.87 -33.36
N GLU A 28 26.95 -9.24 -34.42
CA GLU A 28 26.60 -7.84 -34.46
C GLU A 28 25.71 -7.49 -33.25
N GLN A 29 26.31 -6.90 -32.25
CA GLN A 29 25.56 -6.01 -31.36
C GLN A 29 25.14 -4.82 -32.23
N LYS A 30 23.97 -4.93 -32.81
CA LYS A 30 23.20 -3.77 -33.26
C LYS A 30 22.89 -2.98 -32.01
N VAL A 31 23.83 -2.18 -31.57
CA VAL A 31 23.56 -1.04 -30.70
C VAL A 31 22.59 -0.21 -31.51
N MET A 32 21.31 -0.28 -31.14
CA MET A 32 20.36 0.67 -31.63
C MET A 32 20.82 2.03 -31.13
N GLU A 33 21.48 2.80 -32.01
CA GLU A 33 21.53 4.24 -31.90
C GLU A 33 20.04 4.72 -31.80
N VAL A 34 19.59 4.93 -30.58
CA VAL A 34 18.39 5.72 -30.34
C VAL A 34 18.71 7.11 -30.87
N LYS A 35 18.30 7.39 -32.11
CA LYS A 35 18.25 8.75 -32.61
C LYS A 35 17.59 9.60 -31.52
N LYS A 36 18.38 10.51 -30.95
CA LYS A 36 17.87 11.63 -30.16
C LYS A 36 16.86 12.37 -31.02
N GLU A 37 15.60 12.05 -30.95
CA GLU A 37 14.56 13.01 -31.26
C GLU A 37 14.52 14.00 -30.10
N GLU A 38 15.12 15.14 -30.38
CA GLU A 38 15.06 16.32 -29.54
C GLU A 38 13.62 16.83 -29.52
N ASN A 39 12.82 16.33 -28.59
CA ASN A 39 11.64 17.05 -28.12
C ASN A 39 12.06 17.79 -26.86
N HIS A 40 12.66 18.97 -27.09
CA HIS A 40 12.95 19.96 -26.07
C HIS A 40 11.64 20.62 -25.59
N ALA A 41 11.04 20.05 -24.55
CA ALA A 41 10.27 20.84 -23.60
C ALA A 41 11.06 20.84 -22.29
N HIS A 42 11.91 21.85 -22.13
CA HIS A 42 12.56 22.33 -20.90
C HIS A 42 13.06 21.28 -19.88
N ALA A 43 13.98 20.40 -20.27
CA ALA A 43 14.99 19.94 -19.36
C ALA A 43 16.26 20.78 -19.64
N GLN A 44 16.34 21.97 -19.07
CA GLN A 44 17.60 22.68 -18.96
C GLN A 44 18.57 21.76 -18.20
N GLN A 45 19.65 21.41 -18.87
CA GLN A 45 20.74 20.64 -18.31
C GLN A 45 21.44 21.59 -17.33
N HIS A 46 21.09 21.48 -16.04
CA HIS A 46 21.76 22.24 -14.99
C HIS A 46 23.13 21.59 -14.74
N ASP A 47 24.16 22.17 -15.35
CA ASP A 47 25.55 21.69 -15.30
C ASP A 47 26.13 21.61 -13.87
N HIS A 48 25.47 22.22 -12.88
CA HIS A 48 26.00 22.39 -11.53
C HIS A 48 25.12 21.80 -10.40
N GLY A 49 24.08 21.05 -10.71
CA GLY A 49 23.18 20.45 -9.72
C GLY A 49 22.26 21.45 -8.99
N ILE A 50 22.42 22.78 -9.21
CA ILE A 50 21.58 23.84 -8.69
C ILE A 50 20.97 24.61 -9.86
N ALA A 51 19.66 24.68 -9.89
CA ALA A 51 18.89 25.42 -10.88
C ALA A 51 18.82 26.91 -10.53
N LEU A 52 19.82 27.68 -10.92
CA LEU A 52 19.92 29.12 -10.58
C LEU A 52 18.79 29.97 -11.20
N ASP A 53 18.28 29.57 -12.34
CA ASP A 53 17.16 30.21 -13.06
C ASP A 53 15.81 30.04 -12.33
N LEU A 54 15.70 29.05 -11.43
CA LEU A 54 14.52 28.83 -10.59
C LEU A 54 14.54 29.62 -9.28
N MET A 55 15.65 30.32 -8.99
CA MET A 55 15.81 31.16 -7.81
C MET A 55 15.18 32.55 -8.00
N ASP A 56 14.80 33.18 -6.90
CA ASP A 56 14.40 34.59 -6.87
C ASP A 56 15.47 35.38 -6.10
N THR A 57 16.45 35.89 -6.84
CA THR A 57 17.57 36.66 -6.28
C THR A 57 17.16 38.03 -5.77
N SER A 58 15.92 38.48 -6.00
CA SER A 58 15.38 39.72 -5.42
C SER A 58 15.00 39.57 -3.94
N VAL A 59 14.85 38.32 -3.47
CA VAL A 59 14.60 37.97 -2.07
C VAL A 59 15.94 37.81 -1.35
N ARG A 60 16.08 38.42 -0.17
CA ARG A 60 17.28 38.20 0.65
C ARG A 60 17.23 36.82 1.34
N PRO A 61 18.25 35.98 1.19
CA PRO A 61 18.22 34.63 1.74
C PRO A 61 18.09 34.59 3.27
N GLN A 62 18.51 35.65 3.96
CA GLN A 62 18.36 35.77 5.42
C GLN A 62 16.93 36.06 5.86
N ASP A 63 16.12 36.67 4.98
CA ASP A 63 14.73 37.02 5.30
C ASP A 63 13.78 35.89 4.94
N ASP A 64 13.95 35.29 3.74
CA ASP A 64 13.15 34.17 3.28
C ASP A 64 13.97 33.25 2.34
N PHE A 65 14.65 32.29 2.96
CA PHE A 65 15.49 31.34 2.21
C PHE A 65 14.69 30.48 1.26
N TYR A 66 13.45 30.12 1.63
CA TYR A 66 12.59 29.29 0.77
C TYR A 66 12.23 30.01 -0.54
N ASN A 67 11.74 31.23 -0.45
CA ASN A 67 11.43 32.02 -1.64
C ASN A 67 12.70 32.45 -2.41
N TYR A 68 13.83 32.69 -1.74
CA TYR A 68 15.10 32.91 -2.42
C TYR A 68 15.47 31.74 -3.33
N VAL A 69 15.34 30.48 -2.85
CA VAL A 69 15.72 29.29 -3.63
C VAL A 69 14.66 28.88 -4.64
N ASN A 70 13.38 29.00 -4.31
CA ASN A 70 12.28 28.43 -5.11
C ASN A 70 11.40 29.49 -5.78
N GLY A 71 11.61 30.78 -5.52
CA GLY A 71 10.66 31.83 -5.91
C GLY A 71 10.49 31.98 -7.41
N GLY A 72 11.55 31.78 -8.21
CA GLY A 72 11.45 31.77 -9.67
C GLY A 72 10.54 30.63 -10.18
N TRP A 73 10.76 29.42 -9.68
CA TRP A 73 9.91 28.25 -9.98
C TRP A 73 8.46 28.48 -9.56
N MET A 74 8.23 28.96 -8.34
CA MET A 74 6.87 29.19 -7.82
C MET A 74 6.03 30.18 -8.65
N LYS A 75 6.67 31.13 -9.33
CA LYS A 75 5.98 32.11 -10.20
C LYS A 75 5.39 31.47 -11.46
N THR A 76 5.93 30.33 -11.89
CA THR A 76 5.56 29.69 -13.16
C THR A 76 4.97 28.30 -12.96
N ALA A 77 5.15 27.68 -11.79
CA ALA A 77 4.68 26.32 -11.52
C ALA A 77 3.14 26.24 -11.49
N VAL A 78 2.60 25.28 -12.23
CA VAL A 78 1.16 24.96 -12.25
C VAL A 78 0.99 23.52 -11.79
N ILE A 79 0.11 23.31 -10.80
CA ILE A 79 -0.24 21.98 -10.37
C ILE A 79 -1.11 21.33 -11.46
N PRO A 80 -0.67 20.22 -12.10
CA PRO A 80 -1.49 19.49 -13.06
C PRO A 80 -2.83 19.05 -12.47
N ALA A 81 -3.88 18.99 -13.30
CA ALA A 81 -5.23 18.67 -12.84
C ALA A 81 -5.35 17.28 -12.19
N ASP A 82 -4.50 16.36 -12.62
CA ASP A 82 -4.40 14.98 -12.11
C ASP A 82 -3.45 14.83 -10.90
N LYS A 83 -3.05 15.95 -10.28
CA LYS A 83 -2.18 16.00 -9.10
C LYS A 83 -2.81 16.84 -7.98
N SER A 84 -2.45 16.55 -6.74
CA SER A 84 -2.81 17.36 -5.58
C SER A 84 -1.68 18.31 -5.14
N THR A 85 -0.45 18.00 -5.52
CA THR A 85 0.76 18.76 -5.21
C THR A 85 1.70 18.73 -6.40
N TRP A 86 2.59 19.74 -6.49
CA TRP A 86 3.62 19.81 -7.53
C TRP A 86 4.95 20.26 -6.95
N GLY A 87 6.05 19.72 -7.48
CA GLY A 87 7.40 20.05 -7.05
C GLY A 87 8.41 19.05 -7.64
N SER A 88 9.69 19.20 -7.32
CA SER A 88 10.78 18.41 -7.91
C SER A 88 10.60 16.89 -7.78
N PHE A 89 10.05 16.40 -6.67
CA PHE A 89 9.78 14.96 -6.51
C PHE A 89 8.64 14.49 -7.41
N GLN A 90 7.60 15.30 -7.60
CA GLN A 90 6.50 14.96 -8.51
C GLN A 90 6.95 15.02 -9.98
N GLU A 91 7.80 15.97 -10.35
CA GLU A 91 8.42 16.04 -11.68
C GLU A 91 9.28 14.81 -11.96
N LEU A 92 10.13 14.43 -10.99
CA LEU A 92 10.94 13.21 -11.10
C LEU A 92 10.06 11.95 -11.23
N ARG A 93 8.98 11.88 -10.44
CA ARG A 93 8.00 10.78 -10.53
C ARG A 93 7.33 10.73 -11.90
N GLU A 94 6.91 11.86 -12.43
CA GLU A 94 6.28 11.95 -13.75
C GLU A 94 7.23 11.44 -14.85
N LYS A 95 8.49 11.88 -14.83
CA LYS A 95 9.54 11.39 -15.74
C LYS A 95 9.78 9.88 -15.60
N THR A 96 9.73 9.36 -14.39
CA THR A 96 9.85 7.92 -14.14
C THR A 96 8.65 7.17 -14.70
N ASP A 97 7.44 7.67 -14.47
CA ASP A 97 6.20 7.08 -15.01
C ASP A 97 6.22 7.08 -16.56
N GLU A 98 6.68 8.16 -17.20
CA GLU A 98 6.85 8.23 -18.65
C GLU A 98 7.84 7.19 -19.19
N ASN A 99 8.97 7.01 -18.51
CA ASN A 99 9.95 5.99 -18.89
C ASN A 99 9.40 4.58 -18.69
N SER A 100 8.68 4.34 -17.61
CA SER A 100 8.01 3.06 -17.34
C SER A 100 6.94 2.75 -18.40
N LEU A 101 6.18 3.76 -18.83
CA LEU A 101 5.22 3.60 -19.94
C LEU A 101 5.91 3.27 -21.27
N LYS A 102 7.08 3.84 -21.56
CA LYS A 102 7.85 3.47 -22.76
C LYS A 102 8.28 2.00 -22.71
N ILE A 103 8.77 1.54 -21.56
CA ILE A 103 9.14 0.13 -21.34
C ILE A 103 7.91 -0.76 -21.50
N LEU A 104 6.79 -0.41 -20.86
CA LEU A 104 5.54 -1.16 -20.98
C LEU A 104 5.06 -1.26 -22.43
N LYS A 105 5.09 -0.15 -23.20
CA LYS A 105 4.70 -0.15 -24.61
C LYS A 105 5.58 -1.08 -25.45
N ASN A 106 6.89 -1.14 -25.18
CA ASN A 106 7.77 -2.10 -25.83
C ASN A 106 7.38 -3.55 -25.48
N ILE A 107 7.12 -3.83 -24.19
CA ILE A 107 6.66 -5.15 -23.77
C ILE A 107 5.34 -5.52 -24.46
N LEU A 108 4.39 -4.58 -24.58
CA LEU A 108 3.10 -4.83 -25.22
C LEU A 108 3.20 -5.09 -26.74
N SER A 109 4.29 -4.65 -27.40
CA SER A 109 4.51 -4.87 -28.84
C SER A 109 5.21 -6.19 -29.17
N GLU A 110 5.75 -6.89 -28.18
CA GLU A 110 6.49 -8.12 -28.37
C GLU A 110 5.61 -9.37 -28.19
N ASN A 111 6.04 -10.49 -28.77
CA ASN A 111 5.38 -11.78 -28.60
C ASN A 111 6.12 -12.62 -27.55
N TYR A 112 5.48 -12.79 -26.40
CA TYR A 112 6.02 -13.59 -25.31
C TYR A 112 5.38 -14.97 -25.22
N GLN A 113 6.18 -15.98 -24.88
CA GLN A 113 5.66 -17.32 -24.62
C GLN A 113 4.86 -17.33 -23.31
N LYS A 114 3.83 -18.18 -23.26
CA LYS A 114 2.99 -18.37 -22.06
C LYS A 114 3.84 -18.76 -20.85
N GLY A 115 3.62 -18.07 -19.74
CA GLY A 115 4.30 -18.29 -18.46
C GLY A 115 5.58 -17.45 -18.28
N THR A 116 5.99 -16.66 -19.27
CA THR A 116 7.08 -15.69 -19.13
C THR A 116 6.63 -14.41 -18.43
N GLU A 117 7.56 -13.68 -17.82
CA GLU A 117 7.30 -12.40 -17.15
C GLU A 117 6.67 -11.38 -18.12
N GLY A 118 7.16 -11.30 -19.35
CA GLY A 118 6.61 -10.40 -20.38
C GLY A 118 5.14 -10.69 -20.68
N GLN A 119 4.77 -11.97 -20.83
CA GLN A 119 3.38 -12.37 -21.06
C GLN A 119 2.49 -12.05 -19.83
N GLN A 120 3.00 -12.26 -18.60
CA GLN A 120 2.24 -11.94 -17.38
C GLN A 120 1.98 -10.43 -17.26
N ILE A 121 2.96 -9.59 -17.64
CA ILE A 121 2.79 -8.13 -17.69
C ILE A 121 1.73 -7.74 -18.72
N GLN A 122 1.77 -8.35 -19.92
CA GLN A 122 0.76 -8.11 -20.96
C GLN A 122 -0.65 -8.46 -20.49
N ASP A 123 -0.84 -9.62 -19.86
CA ASP A 123 -2.13 -10.08 -19.37
C ASP A 123 -2.65 -9.19 -18.22
N LEU A 124 -1.79 -8.81 -17.30
CA LEU A 124 -2.15 -7.92 -16.20
C LEU A 124 -2.61 -6.56 -16.71
N TYR A 125 -1.83 -5.98 -17.64
CA TYR A 125 -2.18 -4.70 -18.26
C TYR A 125 -3.50 -4.79 -19.04
N ALA A 126 -3.65 -5.79 -19.87
CA ALA A 126 -4.89 -6.00 -20.65
C ALA A 126 -6.10 -6.15 -19.73
N THR A 127 -5.97 -6.93 -18.66
CA THR A 127 -7.03 -7.14 -17.66
C THR A 127 -7.39 -5.84 -16.95
N TYR A 128 -6.40 -5.03 -16.57
CA TYR A 128 -6.64 -3.74 -15.92
C TYR A 128 -7.33 -2.74 -16.84
N MET A 129 -6.95 -2.71 -18.12
CA MET A 129 -7.48 -1.78 -19.13
C MET A 129 -8.86 -2.18 -19.66
N ASP A 130 -9.27 -3.43 -19.52
CA ASP A 130 -10.59 -3.93 -20.00
C ASP A 130 -11.72 -3.45 -19.08
N MET A 131 -12.11 -2.17 -19.26
CA MET A 131 -13.15 -1.55 -18.46
C MET A 131 -14.53 -2.15 -18.75
N ASP A 132 -14.78 -2.63 -19.96
CA ASP A 132 -16.05 -3.27 -20.31
C ASP A 132 -16.24 -4.56 -19.50
N LYS A 133 -15.21 -5.40 -19.45
CA LYS A 133 -15.24 -6.61 -18.63
C LYS A 133 -15.34 -6.28 -17.14
N ARG A 134 -14.57 -5.31 -16.65
CA ARG A 134 -14.61 -4.87 -15.25
C ARG A 134 -16.01 -4.38 -14.87
N ASN A 135 -16.68 -3.61 -15.75
CA ASN A 135 -18.04 -3.14 -15.52
C ASN A 135 -19.06 -4.29 -15.54
N ALA A 136 -18.88 -5.28 -16.42
CA ALA A 136 -19.73 -6.45 -16.48
C ALA A 136 -19.57 -7.38 -15.26
N ASP A 137 -18.34 -7.52 -14.77
CA ASP A 137 -18.04 -8.35 -13.58
C ASP A 137 -18.43 -7.66 -12.26
N GLY A 138 -18.37 -6.34 -12.17
CA GLY A 138 -18.72 -5.57 -10.97
C GLY A 138 -17.90 -6.00 -9.75
N ILE A 139 -18.58 -6.48 -8.71
CA ILE A 139 -17.95 -6.98 -7.47
C ILE A 139 -17.61 -8.48 -7.50
N LYS A 140 -17.92 -9.19 -8.57
CA LYS A 140 -17.70 -10.63 -8.71
C LYS A 140 -16.27 -11.09 -8.37
N PRO A 141 -15.19 -10.33 -8.71
CA PRO A 141 -13.83 -10.74 -8.34
C PRO A 141 -13.58 -10.89 -6.85
N ILE A 142 -14.37 -10.24 -6.00
CA ILE A 142 -14.23 -10.30 -4.52
C ILE A 142 -15.38 -11.08 -3.84
N GLU A 143 -16.28 -11.71 -4.60
CA GLU A 143 -17.43 -12.45 -4.02
C GLU A 143 -16.97 -13.55 -3.07
N LYS A 144 -15.93 -14.30 -3.43
CA LYS A 144 -15.39 -15.36 -2.57
C LYS A 144 -14.91 -14.83 -1.23
N ASP A 145 -14.20 -13.70 -1.23
CA ASP A 145 -13.71 -13.08 0.02
C ASP A 145 -14.89 -12.55 0.85
N LEU A 146 -15.92 -12.01 0.20
CA LEU A 146 -17.17 -11.59 0.87
C LEU A 146 -17.91 -12.79 1.48
N GLU A 147 -17.94 -13.95 0.82
CA GLU A 147 -18.50 -15.19 1.36
C GLU A 147 -17.70 -15.69 2.57
N GLU A 148 -16.38 -15.65 2.51
CA GLU A 148 -15.51 -16.00 3.65
C GLU A 148 -15.80 -15.09 4.85
N ILE A 149 -15.91 -13.76 4.66
CA ILE A 149 -16.31 -12.83 5.72
C ILE A 149 -17.73 -13.15 6.23
N ASN A 150 -18.67 -13.46 5.33
CA ASN A 150 -20.04 -13.82 5.71
C ASN A 150 -20.09 -15.08 6.56
N SER A 151 -19.17 -16.04 6.38
CA SER A 151 -19.12 -17.28 7.12
C SER A 151 -18.69 -17.12 8.60
N ILE A 152 -18.15 -15.97 9.00
CA ILE A 152 -17.72 -15.69 10.38
C ILE A 152 -18.95 -15.62 11.30
N ARG A 153 -19.03 -16.49 12.29
CA ARG A 153 -20.15 -16.60 13.24
C ARG A 153 -19.75 -16.31 14.69
N ASN A 154 -18.45 -16.49 15.01
CA ASN A 154 -17.92 -16.39 16.35
C ASN A 154 -16.42 -15.99 16.32
N LEU A 155 -15.81 -15.84 17.50
CA LEU A 155 -14.39 -15.46 17.63
C LEU A 155 -13.42 -16.47 17.00
N LYS A 156 -13.75 -17.76 17.02
CA LYS A 156 -12.90 -18.79 16.40
C LYS A 156 -12.91 -18.67 14.88
N ASP A 157 -14.09 -18.47 14.29
CA ASP A 157 -14.21 -18.24 12.84
C ASP A 157 -13.46 -16.96 12.45
N LEU A 158 -13.60 -15.87 13.22
CA LEU A 158 -12.87 -14.62 13.01
C LEU A 158 -11.35 -14.82 13.10
N GLN A 159 -10.86 -15.55 14.09
CA GLN A 159 -9.44 -15.87 14.23
C GLN A 159 -8.91 -16.62 12.98
N ASN A 160 -9.66 -17.62 12.50
CA ASN A 160 -9.28 -18.37 11.31
C ASN A 160 -9.24 -17.49 10.06
N TYR A 161 -10.24 -16.60 9.89
CA TYR A 161 -10.26 -15.63 8.80
C TYR A 161 -9.04 -14.68 8.85
N LEU A 162 -8.75 -14.11 10.03
CA LEU A 162 -7.62 -13.19 10.19
C LEU A 162 -6.26 -13.86 9.99
N ILE A 163 -6.14 -15.15 10.30
CA ILE A 163 -4.95 -15.97 9.97
C ILE A 163 -4.84 -16.14 8.45
N GLY A 164 -5.93 -16.47 7.75
CA GLY A 164 -5.95 -16.55 6.29
C GLY A 164 -5.51 -15.23 5.62
N ALA A 165 -5.99 -14.11 6.14
CA ALA A 165 -5.66 -12.76 5.68
C ALA A 165 -4.18 -12.36 5.87
N VAL A 166 -3.37 -13.13 6.61
CA VAL A 166 -1.91 -12.92 6.70
C VAL A 166 -1.24 -12.96 5.32
N ARG A 167 -1.71 -13.82 4.43
CA ARG A 167 -1.11 -14.03 3.10
C ARG A 167 -1.42 -12.88 2.14
N THR A 168 -2.57 -12.23 2.30
CA THR A 168 -3.03 -11.12 1.47
C THR A 168 -2.69 -9.75 2.08
N GLY A 169 -2.33 -9.72 3.37
CA GLY A 169 -2.11 -8.48 4.11
C GLY A 169 -3.40 -7.72 4.44
N ASP A 170 -4.58 -8.35 4.31
CA ASP A 170 -5.89 -7.69 4.41
C ASP A 170 -6.48 -7.64 5.81
N ASN A 171 -5.69 -7.89 6.85
CA ASN A 171 -6.14 -7.72 8.22
C ASN A 171 -6.13 -6.22 8.61
N PRO A 172 -7.29 -5.56 8.74
CA PRO A 172 -7.35 -4.14 9.11
C PRO A 172 -7.27 -3.90 10.62
N LEU A 173 -7.37 -4.94 11.45
CA LEU A 173 -7.39 -4.80 12.89
C LEU A 173 -5.99 -4.77 13.50
N TYR A 174 -5.08 -5.57 12.98
CA TYR A 174 -3.68 -5.59 13.39
C TYR A 174 -2.80 -6.17 12.28
N GLY A 175 -1.54 -5.78 12.30
CA GLY A 175 -0.55 -6.28 11.35
C GLY A 175 0.81 -6.46 12.00
N TRP A 176 1.72 -7.07 11.28
CA TRP A 176 3.09 -7.24 11.74
C TRP A 176 4.08 -6.78 10.66
N SER A 177 5.27 -6.44 11.11
CA SER A 177 6.41 -6.13 10.24
C SER A 177 7.70 -6.54 10.92
N VAL A 178 8.73 -6.78 10.13
CA VAL A 178 10.10 -6.94 10.64
C VAL A 178 10.86 -5.67 10.36
N TYR A 179 11.46 -5.11 11.36
CA TYR A 179 12.25 -3.89 11.26
C TYR A 179 13.44 -3.93 12.22
N THR A 180 14.41 -3.06 12.02
CA THR A 180 15.55 -2.89 12.95
C THR A 180 15.04 -2.63 14.36
N ASP A 181 15.58 -3.35 15.35
CA ASP A 181 15.26 -3.11 16.77
C ASP A 181 15.74 -1.72 17.18
N LEU A 182 14.80 -0.87 17.62
CA LEU A 182 15.09 0.53 18.00
C LEU A 182 16.08 0.67 19.16
N LYS A 183 16.28 -0.37 19.95
CA LYS A 183 17.25 -0.40 21.06
C LYS A 183 18.53 -1.18 20.74
N ASN A 184 18.55 -1.92 19.63
CA ASN A 184 19.71 -2.66 19.17
C ASN A 184 19.76 -2.73 17.63
N SER A 185 20.38 -1.74 17.01
CA SER A 185 20.46 -1.61 15.54
C SER A 185 21.16 -2.76 14.81
N LYS A 186 21.80 -3.68 15.55
CA LYS A 186 22.44 -4.88 14.99
C LYS A 186 21.48 -6.05 14.81
N MET A 187 20.24 -5.91 15.28
CA MET A 187 19.23 -6.97 15.23
C MET A 187 17.95 -6.46 14.61
N ASN A 188 17.19 -7.36 13.99
CA ASN A 188 15.82 -7.11 13.62
C ASN A 188 14.88 -7.59 14.73
N ALA A 189 13.70 -6.97 14.80
CA ALA A 189 12.63 -7.33 15.71
C ALA A 189 11.30 -7.38 14.95
N VAL A 190 10.37 -8.19 15.46
CA VAL A 190 8.99 -8.25 14.98
C VAL A 190 8.19 -7.18 15.70
N TYR A 191 7.55 -6.31 14.93
CA TYR A 191 6.66 -5.26 15.43
C TYR A 191 5.22 -5.63 15.15
N LEU A 192 4.36 -5.46 16.12
CA LEU A 192 2.90 -5.49 15.94
C LEU A 192 2.39 -4.04 15.89
N GLY A 193 1.76 -3.70 14.77
CA GLY A 193 1.20 -2.38 14.48
C GLY A 193 -0.23 -2.20 14.96
N GLY A 194 -0.75 -0.98 14.84
CA GLY A 194 -2.13 -0.65 15.15
C GLY A 194 -3.11 -0.98 14.01
N PRO A 195 -4.39 -0.63 14.19
CA PRO A 195 -5.43 -0.83 13.19
C PRO A 195 -5.23 0.09 11.98
N ARG A 196 -5.69 -0.37 10.82
CA ARG A 196 -5.79 0.46 9.60
C ARG A 196 -7.17 1.11 9.56
N LEU A 197 -7.23 2.42 9.70
CA LEU A 197 -8.46 3.20 9.66
C LEU A 197 -8.77 3.65 8.22
N GLY A 198 -10.00 4.07 7.97
CA GLY A 198 -10.42 4.60 6.67
C GLY A 198 -9.90 6.03 6.41
N LEU A 199 -9.70 6.80 7.45
CA LEU A 199 -9.06 8.12 7.42
C LEU A 199 -7.78 8.14 8.23
N GLY A 200 -6.94 9.14 8.02
CA GLY A 200 -5.82 9.42 8.92
C GLY A 200 -6.31 9.62 10.36
N LYS A 201 -5.58 9.12 11.33
CA LYS A 201 -5.98 9.13 12.74
C LYS A 201 -6.31 10.51 13.29
N ASP A 202 -5.65 11.57 12.80
CA ASP A 202 -5.90 12.96 13.22
C ASP A 202 -7.34 13.41 12.99
N TYR A 203 -8.01 12.90 11.94
CA TYR A 203 -9.43 13.20 11.71
C TYR A 203 -10.31 12.71 12.85
N TYR A 204 -9.95 11.62 13.51
CA TYR A 204 -10.70 11.03 14.62
C TYR A 204 -10.27 11.55 15.99
N GLN A 205 -8.98 11.93 16.14
CA GLN A 205 -8.37 12.30 17.42
C GLN A 205 -8.48 13.79 17.71
N LYS A 206 -8.54 14.65 16.67
CA LYS A 206 -8.59 16.11 16.83
C LYS A 206 -10.01 16.61 16.52
N GLU A 207 -10.71 17.10 17.54
CA GLU A 207 -12.07 17.64 17.38
C GLU A 207 -11.99 19.10 16.91
N ASN A 208 -12.42 19.33 15.66
CA ASN A 208 -12.60 20.64 15.05
C ASN A 208 -13.64 20.55 13.92
N GLU A 209 -14.11 21.70 13.43
CA GLU A 209 -15.16 21.77 12.41
C GLU A 209 -14.76 21.09 11.10
N ALA A 210 -13.50 21.28 10.65
CA ALA A 210 -13.00 20.69 9.41
C ALA A 210 -12.99 19.15 9.50
N ASN A 211 -12.48 18.60 10.60
CA ASN A 211 -12.47 17.15 10.81
C ASN A 211 -13.88 16.57 10.93
N THR A 212 -14.78 17.27 11.63
CA THR A 212 -16.18 16.87 11.74
C THR A 212 -16.85 16.81 10.37
N LYS A 213 -16.63 17.79 9.52
CA LYS A 213 -17.10 17.80 8.13
C LYS A 213 -16.51 16.64 7.33
N THR A 214 -15.21 16.40 7.45
CA THR A 214 -14.53 15.32 6.74
C THR A 214 -15.05 13.95 7.17
N ILE A 215 -15.29 13.72 8.46
CA ILE A 215 -15.91 12.49 8.97
C ILE A 215 -17.34 12.31 8.43
N ALA A 216 -18.11 13.40 8.31
CA ALA A 216 -19.45 13.34 7.74
C ALA A 216 -19.42 12.93 6.24
N GLU A 217 -18.49 13.47 5.46
CA GLU A 217 -18.30 13.06 4.06
C GLU A 217 -17.78 11.62 3.95
N TYR A 218 -16.86 11.21 4.83
CA TYR A 218 -16.40 9.82 4.92
C TYR A 218 -17.56 8.86 5.21
N LYS A 219 -18.47 9.22 6.12
CA LYS A 219 -19.66 8.41 6.38
C LYS A 219 -20.54 8.23 5.14
N LYS A 220 -20.70 9.27 4.31
CA LYS A 220 -21.42 9.17 3.03
C LYS A 220 -20.72 8.21 2.06
N TYR A 221 -19.39 8.31 1.96
CA TYR A 221 -18.59 7.40 1.18
C TYR A 221 -18.77 5.95 1.64
N VAL A 222 -18.68 5.68 2.94
CA VAL A 222 -18.92 4.34 3.52
C VAL A 222 -20.33 3.84 3.19
N ALA A 223 -21.36 4.68 3.37
CA ALA A 223 -22.74 4.33 3.05
C ALA A 223 -22.91 3.96 1.56
N SER A 224 -22.27 4.71 0.65
CA SER A 224 -22.30 4.42 -0.79
C SER A 224 -21.71 3.04 -1.12
N LEU A 225 -20.61 2.65 -0.48
CA LEU A 225 -20.03 1.32 -0.65
C LEU A 225 -20.91 0.21 -0.09
N LEU A 226 -21.53 0.44 1.10
CA LEU A 226 -22.45 -0.52 1.70
C LEU A 226 -23.72 -0.71 0.87
N GLN A 227 -24.22 0.34 0.20
CA GLN A 227 -25.34 0.24 -0.74
C GLN A 227 -25.02 -0.68 -1.92
N ILE A 228 -23.78 -0.62 -2.45
CA ILE A 228 -23.32 -1.53 -3.51
C ILE A 228 -23.33 -2.99 -3.03
N LEU A 229 -23.02 -3.22 -1.74
CA LEU A 229 -23.09 -4.53 -1.11
C LEU A 229 -24.54 -4.95 -0.72
N GLY A 230 -25.56 -4.14 -1.05
CA GLY A 230 -26.96 -4.46 -0.82
C GLY A 230 -27.48 -4.18 0.58
N TYR A 231 -26.78 -3.37 1.39
CA TYR A 231 -27.24 -3.00 2.74
C TYR A 231 -28.45 -2.07 2.66
N LYS A 232 -29.59 -2.51 3.20
CA LYS A 232 -30.83 -1.69 3.26
C LYS A 232 -30.70 -0.50 4.22
N ASN A 233 -29.90 -0.65 5.30
CA ASN A 233 -29.66 0.36 6.32
C ASN A 233 -28.22 0.89 6.24
N ALA A 234 -27.73 1.22 5.03
CA ALA A 234 -26.35 1.58 4.78
C ALA A 234 -25.88 2.77 5.65
N ASP A 235 -26.70 3.82 5.80
CA ASP A 235 -26.33 5.00 6.61
C ASP A 235 -26.16 4.66 8.10
N ALA A 236 -27.04 3.84 8.65
CA ALA A 236 -26.95 3.42 10.05
C ALA A 236 -25.74 2.50 10.29
N THR A 237 -25.43 1.61 9.32
CA THR A 237 -24.24 0.75 9.38
C THR A 237 -22.97 1.57 9.21
N ALA A 238 -22.97 2.55 8.30
CA ALA A 238 -21.85 3.47 8.11
C ALA A 238 -21.54 4.26 9.41
N GLN A 239 -22.57 4.74 10.10
CA GLN A 239 -22.37 5.40 11.38
C GLN A 239 -21.68 4.49 12.40
N LYS A 240 -22.16 3.23 12.55
CA LYS A 240 -21.55 2.26 13.47
C LYS A 240 -20.07 1.98 13.13
N ILE A 241 -19.74 1.88 11.84
CA ILE A 241 -18.36 1.66 11.40
C ILE A 241 -17.50 2.89 11.72
N VAL A 242 -17.97 4.10 11.44
CA VAL A 242 -17.23 5.34 11.75
C VAL A 242 -17.02 5.49 13.26
N ASP A 243 -18.03 5.18 14.08
CA ASP A 243 -17.91 5.19 15.54
C ASP A 243 -16.90 4.13 16.04
N PHE A 244 -16.88 2.97 15.40
CA PHE A 244 -15.90 1.92 15.68
C PHE A 244 -14.48 2.40 15.35
N GLU A 245 -14.24 2.96 14.18
CA GLU A 245 -12.93 3.54 13.81
C GLU A 245 -12.51 4.67 14.76
N LYS A 246 -13.45 5.55 15.16
CA LYS A 246 -13.20 6.59 16.17
C LYS A 246 -12.79 5.98 17.52
N SER A 247 -13.40 4.86 17.91
CA SER A 247 -13.04 4.16 19.14
C SER A 247 -11.65 3.51 19.07
N LEU A 248 -11.29 2.92 17.93
CA LEU A 248 -9.94 2.39 17.68
C LEU A 248 -8.90 3.53 17.72
N ALA A 249 -9.17 4.64 17.03
CA ALA A 249 -8.27 5.79 16.94
C ALA A 249 -7.92 6.41 18.30
N LYS A 250 -8.83 6.35 19.28
CA LYS A 250 -8.59 6.83 20.66
C LYS A 250 -7.56 6.01 21.44
N THR A 251 -7.22 4.84 20.94
CA THR A 251 -6.29 3.91 21.62
C THR A 251 -4.93 3.84 20.96
N ILE A 252 -4.72 4.52 19.84
CA ILE A 252 -3.42 4.60 19.18
C ILE A 252 -2.74 5.95 19.46
N LEU A 253 -1.42 5.97 19.36
CA LEU A 253 -0.62 7.18 19.55
C LEU A 253 -1.02 8.29 18.57
N THR A 254 -1.00 9.53 19.00
CA THR A 254 -1.10 10.68 18.09
C THR A 254 0.08 10.74 17.12
N ASN A 255 0.02 11.60 16.11
CA ASN A 255 1.16 11.78 15.20
C ASN A 255 2.39 12.35 15.93
N GLU A 256 2.17 13.23 16.89
CA GLU A 256 3.21 13.80 17.74
C GLU A 256 3.84 12.73 18.65
N GLU A 257 3.00 11.95 19.33
CA GLU A 257 3.46 10.86 20.20
C GLU A 257 4.17 9.75 19.42
N GLY A 258 3.70 9.44 18.22
CA GLY A 258 4.30 8.42 17.34
C GLY A 258 5.71 8.75 16.86
N ARG A 259 6.19 9.99 17.04
CA ARG A 259 7.60 10.39 16.79
C ARG A 259 8.54 9.98 17.93
N ASP A 260 8.00 9.75 19.12
CA ASP A 260 8.79 9.27 20.25
C ASP A 260 9.01 7.75 20.13
N ALA A 261 10.26 7.37 19.83
CA ALA A 261 10.66 5.98 19.72
C ALA A 261 10.40 5.18 21.00
N ASN A 262 10.47 5.80 22.19
CA ASN A 262 10.21 5.11 23.45
C ASN A 262 8.74 4.75 23.63
N LYS A 263 7.81 5.60 23.17
CA LYS A 263 6.36 5.30 23.20
C LYS A 263 6.01 4.14 22.27
N ARG A 264 6.76 3.96 21.18
CA ARG A 264 6.57 2.88 20.20
C ARG A 264 7.32 1.60 20.54
N TYR A 265 8.16 1.59 21.56
CA TYR A 265 9.00 0.45 21.90
C TYR A 265 8.50 -0.26 23.16
N ASN A 266 7.56 -1.16 23.01
CA ASN A 266 6.93 -1.91 24.09
C ASN A 266 7.16 -3.42 23.89
N PRO A 267 8.35 -3.96 24.27
CA PRO A 267 8.66 -5.36 24.07
C PRO A 267 7.77 -6.25 24.95
N LYS A 268 7.28 -7.35 24.37
CA LYS A 268 6.53 -8.39 25.05
C LYS A 268 6.99 -9.76 24.56
N THR A 269 7.11 -10.70 25.48
CA THR A 269 7.22 -12.10 25.12
C THR A 269 5.88 -12.62 24.57
N THR A 270 5.88 -13.71 23.81
CA THR A 270 4.65 -14.33 23.31
C THR A 270 3.73 -14.79 24.46
N ALA A 271 4.31 -15.18 25.61
CA ALA A 271 3.55 -15.53 26.82
C ALA A 271 2.86 -14.29 27.45
N GLU A 272 3.54 -13.14 27.50
CA GLU A 272 2.95 -11.88 28.00
C GLU A 272 1.88 -11.38 27.02
N LEU A 273 2.11 -11.53 25.71
CA LEU A 273 1.14 -11.14 24.67
C LEU A 273 -0.16 -11.95 24.82
N SER A 274 -0.08 -13.26 25.09
CA SER A 274 -1.24 -14.12 25.32
C SER A 274 -2.01 -13.82 26.61
N LYS A 275 -1.33 -13.20 27.61
CA LYS A 275 -2.01 -12.69 28.82
C LYS A 275 -2.69 -11.35 28.57
N LEU A 276 -2.11 -10.50 27.72
CA LEU A 276 -2.61 -9.18 27.38
C LEU A 276 -3.85 -9.25 26.50
N VAL A 277 -3.85 -10.14 25.48
CA VAL A 277 -4.93 -10.30 24.51
C VAL A 277 -5.42 -11.75 24.57
N LYS A 278 -6.70 -11.93 24.89
CA LYS A 278 -7.32 -13.25 25.14
C LYS A 278 -8.25 -13.70 24.02
N ASN A 279 -8.93 -12.74 23.36
CA ASN A 279 -9.96 -13.03 22.38
C ASN A 279 -9.39 -13.40 21.00
N VAL A 280 -8.12 -13.10 20.73
CA VAL A 280 -7.39 -13.53 19.53
C VAL A 280 -6.00 -14.06 19.93
N ASN A 281 -5.58 -15.15 19.31
CA ASN A 281 -4.26 -15.73 19.56
C ASN A 281 -3.23 -15.12 18.63
N LEU A 282 -2.64 -13.98 19.04
CA LEU A 282 -1.63 -13.26 18.24
C LEU A 282 -0.34 -14.06 18.03
N ALA A 283 0.02 -14.94 18.99
CA ALA A 283 1.18 -15.81 18.84
C ALA A 283 0.94 -16.85 17.71
N ASN A 284 -0.25 -17.44 17.65
CA ASN A 284 -0.61 -18.33 16.55
C ASN A 284 -0.70 -17.58 15.21
N TYR A 285 -1.25 -16.37 15.21
CA TYR A 285 -1.28 -15.50 14.01
C TYR A 285 0.13 -15.30 13.43
N LEU A 286 1.12 -14.97 14.26
CA LEU A 286 2.51 -14.82 13.84
C LEU A 286 3.11 -16.13 13.34
N LYS A 287 2.86 -17.25 14.06
CA LYS A 287 3.34 -18.58 13.66
C LYS A 287 2.82 -18.98 12.27
N GLU A 288 1.53 -18.78 12.00
CA GLU A 288 0.92 -19.08 10.70
C GLU A 288 1.42 -18.13 9.59
N ALA A 289 1.90 -16.94 9.97
CA ALA A 289 2.63 -16.03 9.07
C ALA A 289 4.08 -16.47 8.78
N GLY A 290 4.54 -17.60 9.35
CA GLY A 290 5.92 -18.07 9.25
C GLY A 290 6.90 -17.30 10.16
N VAL A 291 6.38 -16.49 11.10
CA VAL A 291 7.18 -15.67 12.01
C VAL A 291 7.42 -16.44 13.31
N ASN A 292 8.62 -17.04 13.44
CA ASN A 292 9.06 -17.70 14.66
C ASN A 292 9.83 -16.72 15.53
N THR A 293 9.19 -16.23 16.59
CA THR A 293 9.79 -15.32 17.58
C THR A 293 9.21 -15.58 18.95
N ASP A 294 10.04 -15.41 19.97
CA ASP A 294 9.64 -15.43 21.38
C ASP A 294 9.30 -14.03 21.91
N ARG A 295 9.61 -12.98 21.13
CA ARG A 295 9.45 -11.58 21.50
C ARG A 295 8.91 -10.76 20.34
N VAL A 296 7.99 -9.86 20.66
CA VAL A 296 7.45 -8.84 19.74
C VAL A 296 7.56 -7.46 20.39
N ILE A 297 7.53 -6.42 19.56
CA ILE A 297 7.45 -5.02 20.01
C ILE A 297 6.06 -4.49 19.62
N LEU A 298 5.27 -4.05 20.61
CA LEU A 298 3.99 -3.41 20.37
C LEU A 298 4.20 -1.93 20.06
N SER A 299 3.91 -1.50 18.86
CA SER A 299 4.00 -0.08 18.47
C SER A 299 2.88 0.77 19.07
N GLU A 300 1.75 0.13 19.41
CA GLU A 300 0.53 0.76 19.93
C GLU A 300 0.06 0.03 21.20
N LEU A 301 0.81 0.15 22.31
CA LEU A 301 0.56 -0.62 23.53
C LEU A 301 -0.89 -0.49 24.02
N LYS A 302 -1.41 0.74 24.13
CA LYS A 302 -2.76 1.00 24.62
C LYS A 302 -3.83 0.35 23.73
N TYR A 303 -3.58 0.23 22.42
CA TYR A 303 -4.48 -0.48 21.50
C TYR A 303 -4.57 -1.96 21.87
N TYR A 304 -3.44 -2.62 22.10
CA TYR A 304 -3.41 -4.05 22.47
C TYR A 304 -3.99 -4.31 23.85
N GLU A 305 -3.83 -3.39 24.81
CA GLU A 305 -4.47 -3.45 26.14
C GLU A 305 -6.02 -3.36 26.05
N ASN A 306 -6.54 -2.81 24.97
CA ASN A 306 -7.98 -2.66 24.72
C ASN A 306 -8.51 -3.58 23.61
N LEU A 307 -7.66 -4.41 22.97
CA LEU A 307 -8.05 -5.19 21.79
C LEU A 307 -9.26 -6.10 22.06
N ASP A 308 -9.33 -6.73 23.23
CA ASP A 308 -10.45 -7.58 23.62
C ASP A 308 -11.79 -6.83 23.76
N LYS A 309 -11.77 -5.49 23.97
CA LYS A 309 -12.98 -4.66 23.97
C LYS A 309 -13.51 -4.44 22.55
N PHE A 310 -12.63 -4.44 21.58
CA PHE A 310 -12.98 -4.28 20.16
C PHE A 310 -13.32 -5.62 19.52
N ILE A 311 -12.52 -6.65 19.79
CA ILE A 311 -12.70 -8.00 19.25
C ILE A 311 -13.31 -8.88 20.33
N ASN A 312 -14.63 -9.01 20.33
CA ASN A 312 -15.39 -9.84 21.24
C ASN A 312 -16.66 -10.37 20.55
N SER A 313 -17.35 -11.31 21.20
CA SER A 313 -18.53 -11.99 20.62
C SER A 313 -19.66 -11.02 20.26
N ASN A 314 -19.82 -9.91 20.99
CA ASN A 314 -20.89 -8.94 20.74
C ASN A 314 -20.60 -8.08 19.49
N ASN A 315 -19.34 -7.95 19.10
CA ASN A 315 -18.90 -7.10 18.00
C ASN A 315 -18.74 -7.88 16.68
N ILE A 316 -18.99 -9.19 16.64
CA ILE A 316 -18.78 -9.99 15.42
C ILE A 316 -19.50 -9.41 14.21
N ALA A 317 -20.76 -9.01 14.36
CA ALA A 317 -21.52 -8.40 13.26
C ALA A 317 -20.89 -7.10 12.75
N LEU A 318 -20.50 -6.21 13.67
CA LEU A 318 -19.82 -4.95 13.33
C LEU A 318 -18.46 -5.18 12.67
N ILE A 319 -17.68 -6.15 13.17
CA ILE A 319 -16.38 -6.50 12.58
C ILE A 319 -16.57 -7.04 11.16
N LYS A 320 -17.58 -7.88 10.91
CA LYS A 320 -17.89 -8.33 9.54
C LYS A 320 -18.22 -7.18 8.60
N ASP A 321 -19.04 -6.23 9.04
CA ASP A 321 -19.39 -5.05 8.25
C ASP A 321 -18.12 -4.22 7.95
N TYR A 322 -17.25 -4.06 8.95
CA TYR A 322 -15.97 -3.38 8.81
C TYR A 322 -15.02 -4.11 7.84
N LEU A 323 -14.88 -5.42 7.94
CA LEU A 323 -14.06 -6.22 7.03
C LEU A 323 -14.54 -6.12 5.58
N LYS A 324 -15.85 -6.21 5.34
CA LYS A 324 -16.44 -6.02 4.00
C LYS A 324 -16.19 -4.62 3.44
N LEU A 325 -16.35 -3.59 4.26
CA LEU A 325 -16.03 -2.23 3.86
C LEU A 325 -14.55 -2.11 3.46
N ARG A 326 -13.65 -2.65 4.28
CA ARG A 326 -12.21 -2.57 4.01
C ARG A 326 -11.80 -3.32 2.76
N LEU A 327 -12.38 -4.51 2.55
CA LEU A 327 -12.19 -5.28 1.32
C LEU A 327 -12.65 -4.48 0.09
N LEU A 328 -13.90 -3.99 0.09
CA LEU A 328 -14.45 -3.27 -1.05
C LEU A 328 -13.70 -1.94 -1.32
N SER A 329 -13.41 -1.17 -0.27
CA SER A 329 -12.66 0.08 -0.38
C SER A 329 -11.23 -0.16 -0.90
N GLY A 330 -10.56 -1.22 -0.43
CA GLY A 330 -9.21 -1.59 -0.88
C GLY A 330 -9.16 -2.05 -2.33
N SER A 331 -10.22 -2.69 -2.82
CA SER A 331 -10.30 -3.22 -4.18
C SER A 331 -10.94 -2.23 -5.17
N ALA A 332 -11.52 -1.13 -4.71
CA ALA A 332 -12.40 -0.25 -5.50
C ALA A 332 -11.78 0.24 -6.81
N SER A 333 -10.48 0.60 -6.83
CA SER A 333 -9.77 1.08 -8.02
C SER A 333 -9.50 -0.02 -9.07
N SER A 334 -9.62 -1.29 -8.69
CA SER A 334 -9.41 -2.46 -9.56
C SER A 334 -10.71 -3.14 -9.97
N LEU A 335 -11.85 -2.72 -9.44
CA LEU A 335 -13.18 -3.21 -9.76
C LEU A 335 -13.84 -2.35 -10.87
N ASP A 336 -15.16 -2.23 -10.87
CA ASP A 336 -15.91 -1.49 -11.89
C ASP A 336 -15.68 0.04 -11.82
N GLN A 337 -16.03 0.74 -12.91
CA GLN A 337 -15.87 2.19 -13.02
C GLN A 337 -16.65 2.96 -11.94
N ARG A 338 -17.78 2.46 -11.49
CA ARG A 338 -18.62 3.06 -10.44
C ARG A 338 -17.87 3.09 -9.12
N LEU A 339 -17.26 1.98 -8.72
CA LEU A 339 -16.47 1.86 -7.49
C LEU A 339 -15.19 2.70 -7.56
N ASP A 340 -14.49 2.63 -8.70
CA ASP A 340 -13.31 3.45 -8.96
C ASP A 340 -13.62 4.94 -8.82
N LYS A 341 -14.75 5.39 -9.39
CA LYS A 341 -15.20 6.78 -9.30
C LYS A 341 -15.57 7.19 -7.85
N ILE A 342 -16.30 6.37 -7.12
CA ILE A 342 -16.66 6.65 -5.72
C ILE A 342 -15.41 6.81 -4.88
N ASN A 343 -14.42 5.94 -5.07
CA ASN A 343 -13.15 5.98 -4.36
C ASN A 343 -12.34 7.24 -4.72
N PHE A 344 -12.25 7.58 -6.01
CA PHE A 344 -11.61 8.80 -6.48
C PHE A 344 -12.27 10.06 -5.93
N ASP A 345 -13.60 10.17 -6.02
CA ASP A 345 -14.35 11.35 -5.60
C ASP A 345 -14.14 11.66 -4.11
N PHE A 346 -13.98 10.63 -3.28
CA PHE A 346 -13.72 10.84 -1.86
C PHE A 346 -12.23 11.04 -1.54
N TYR A 347 -11.36 10.06 -1.82
CA TYR A 347 -9.97 10.11 -1.37
C TYR A 347 -9.11 11.11 -2.16
N SER A 348 -9.26 11.18 -3.48
CA SER A 348 -8.42 12.04 -4.31
C SER A 348 -9.02 13.43 -4.48
N LYS A 349 -10.31 13.51 -4.85
CA LYS A 349 -10.94 14.79 -5.14
C LYS A 349 -11.30 15.55 -3.86
N TYR A 350 -12.06 14.93 -2.95
CA TYR A 350 -12.50 15.63 -1.74
C TYR A 350 -11.37 15.82 -0.72
N LEU A 351 -10.63 14.75 -0.36
CA LEU A 351 -9.58 14.84 0.66
C LEU A 351 -8.31 15.52 0.21
N GLN A 352 -7.89 15.33 -1.06
CA GLN A 352 -6.60 15.80 -1.56
C GLN A 352 -6.72 16.98 -2.52
N GLY A 353 -7.94 17.35 -2.97
CA GLY A 353 -8.16 18.47 -3.89
C GLY A 353 -7.74 18.19 -5.34
N GLN A 354 -7.51 16.95 -5.72
CA GLN A 354 -7.20 16.53 -7.09
C GLN A 354 -8.43 16.76 -7.98
N LYS A 355 -8.25 17.41 -9.13
CA LYS A 355 -9.38 17.79 -10.01
C LYS A 355 -9.80 16.67 -10.94
N GLU A 356 -8.85 15.91 -11.47
CA GLU A 356 -9.02 14.86 -12.45
C GLU A 356 -8.29 13.59 -12.04
N GLN A 357 -8.81 12.44 -12.45
CA GLN A 357 -8.15 11.17 -12.21
C GLN A 357 -6.96 11.01 -13.17
N ARG A 358 -5.86 10.42 -12.71
CA ARG A 358 -4.74 10.09 -13.58
C ARG A 358 -5.20 9.21 -14.74
N ALA A 359 -4.55 9.37 -15.90
CA ALA A 359 -4.77 8.51 -17.06
C ALA A 359 -4.63 7.03 -16.69
N MET A 360 -5.48 6.18 -17.27
CA MET A 360 -5.61 4.79 -16.86
C MET A 360 -4.34 3.98 -17.10
N ASP A 361 -3.62 4.25 -18.20
CA ASP A 361 -2.32 3.65 -18.50
C ASP A 361 -1.25 3.99 -17.44
N LYS A 362 -1.23 5.23 -16.93
CA LYS A 362 -0.35 5.62 -15.83
C LYS A 362 -0.75 4.98 -14.49
N ARG A 363 -2.04 4.72 -14.30
CA ARG A 363 -2.56 4.02 -13.12
C ARG A 363 -2.23 2.53 -13.14
N ALA A 364 -2.13 1.94 -14.32
CA ALA A 364 -1.74 0.55 -14.50
C ALA A 364 -0.27 0.25 -14.12
N LEU A 365 0.55 1.30 -13.94
CA LEU A 365 1.95 1.18 -13.48
C LEU A 365 2.11 1.13 -11.95
N SER A 366 1.05 1.34 -11.14
CA SER A 366 1.14 1.57 -9.68
C SER A 366 0.62 0.43 -8.79
#